data_2acddfddda9fada9c0f2ace24ceb6d7c
#
_entry.id   2acddfddda9fada9c0f2ace24ceb6d7c
#
_cell.length_a   1.000
_cell.length_b   1.000
_cell.length_c   1.000
_cell.angle_alpha   90.00
_cell.angle_beta   90.00
_cell.angle_gamma   90.00
#
_symmetry.space_group_name_H-M   'P 1'
#
loop_
_entity.id
_entity.type
_entity.pdbx_description
1 polymer ?
#
loop_
_entity_poly.entity_id
_entity_poly.type
_entity_poly.pdbx_seq_one_letter_code
_entity_poly.pdbx_strand_id
1 'polypeptide(L)' 'MATVVVGVTGGVAAFKAVSVVRELMRAGHDVRVAATPASLNFVGPSTWAGLTGAPAVVDVFGA' A
#
# COMPACT_ATOMS: atom_id res chain seq x y z
N MET A 1 10.71 -2.48 15.86
CA MET A 1 9.54 -2.63 14.97
C MET A 1 8.62 -1.42 15.09
N ALA A 2 8.19 -0.90 13.98
CA ALA A 2 7.29 0.26 13.94
C ALA A 2 6.08 -0.06 13.06
N THR A 3 4.99 0.67 13.30
CA THR A 3 3.85 0.65 12.39
C THR A 3 4.03 1.77 11.36
N VAL A 4 4.05 1.41 10.10
CA VAL A 4 4.28 2.35 9.00
C VAL A 4 3.07 2.37 8.09
N VAL A 5 2.57 3.57 7.78
CA VAL A 5 1.49 3.74 6.83
C VAL A 5 2.07 4.27 5.52
N VAL A 6 1.84 3.54 4.44
CA VAL A 6 2.32 3.93 3.11
C VAL A 6 1.13 4.43 2.29
N GLY A 7 1.18 5.70 1.90
CA GLY A 7 0.16 6.30 1.04
C GLY A 7 0.47 6.07 -0.43
N VAL A 8 -0.50 5.58 -1.19
CA VAL A 8 -0.34 5.29 -2.62
C VAL A 8 -1.38 6.06 -3.40
N THR A 9 -0.94 7.00 -4.24
CA THR A 9 -1.84 7.95 -4.90
C THR A 9 -1.80 7.93 -6.42
N GLY A 10 -0.94 7.23 -7.05
CA GLY A 10 -0.84 7.26 -8.50
C GLY A 10 -0.68 5.89 -9.11
N GLY A 11 -0.83 5.80 -10.42
CA GLY A 11 -0.74 4.54 -11.14
C GLY A 11 0.66 3.96 -11.14
N VAL A 12 1.61 4.67 -11.73
CA VAL A 12 2.99 4.20 -11.83
C VAL A 12 3.62 4.09 -10.45
N ALA A 13 3.32 5.02 -9.56
CA ALA A 13 3.82 4.99 -8.20
C ALA A 13 3.33 3.77 -7.41
N ALA A 14 2.16 3.23 -7.76
CA ALA A 14 1.63 2.04 -7.10
C ALA A 14 2.57 0.84 -7.26
N PHE A 15 3.17 0.68 -8.43
CA PHE A 15 4.11 -0.42 -8.66
C PHE A 15 5.41 -0.25 -7.85
N LYS A 16 5.90 0.97 -7.73
CA LYS A 16 7.07 1.25 -6.89
C LYS A 16 6.77 1.05 -5.42
N ALA A 17 5.56 1.41 -5.00
CA ALA A 17 5.13 1.24 -3.62
C ALA A 17 5.15 -0.22 -3.18
N VAL A 18 4.89 -1.16 -4.08
CA VAL A 18 4.98 -2.60 -3.76
C VAL A 18 6.39 -2.95 -3.27
N SER A 19 7.41 -2.48 -3.94
CA SER A 19 8.80 -2.73 -3.52
C SER A 19 9.12 -2.08 -2.19
N VAL A 20 8.65 -0.86 -1.97
CA VAL A 20 8.87 -0.14 -0.71
C VAL A 20 8.21 -0.89 0.45
N VAL A 21 6.96 -1.31 0.28
CA VAL A 21 6.23 -2.05 1.30
C VAL A 21 6.95 -3.37 1.62
N ARG A 22 7.39 -4.08 0.59
CA ARG A 22 8.10 -5.34 0.78
C ARG A 22 9.39 -5.15 1.58
N GLU A 23 10.16 -4.11 1.28
CA GLU A 23 11.39 -3.81 2.01
C GLU A 23 11.12 -3.45 3.47
N LEU A 24 10.08 -2.67 3.73
CA LEU A 24 9.69 -2.32 5.10
C LEU A 24 9.29 -3.56 5.88
N MET A 25 8.57 -4.47 5.26
CA MET A 25 8.16 -5.71 5.91
C MET A 25 9.35 -6.62 6.19
N ARG A 26 10.33 -6.67 5.30
CA ARG A 26 11.58 -7.42 5.53
C ARG A 26 12.34 -6.87 6.72
N ALA A 27 12.27 -5.57 6.95
CA ALA A 27 12.90 -4.92 8.10
C ALA A 27 12.14 -5.17 9.41
N GLY A 28 11.02 -5.88 9.37
CA GLY A 28 10.26 -6.24 10.56
C GLY A 28 9.21 -5.22 10.98
N HIS A 29 8.88 -4.27 10.11
CA HIS A 29 7.85 -3.28 10.40
C HIS A 29 6.45 -3.83 10.10
N ASP A 30 5.47 -3.36 10.84
CA ASP A 30 4.06 -3.59 10.52
C ASP A 30 3.62 -2.52 9.53
N VAL A 31 3.30 -2.92 8.31
CA VAL A 31 3.00 -1.99 7.24
C VAL A 31 1.51 -2.01 6.92
N ARG A 32 0.93 -0.82 6.84
CA ARG A 32 -0.44 -0.61 6.39
C ARG A 32 -0.42 0.26 5.15
N VAL A 33 -1.33 -0.01 4.23
CA VAL A 33 -1.41 0.72 2.97
C VAL A 33 -2.70 1.53 2.93
N ALA A 34 -2.58 2.81 2.61
CA ALA A 34 -3.69 3.69 2.31
C ALA A 34 -3.61 4.03 0.81
N ALA A 35 -4.58 3.57 0.03
CA ALA A 35 -4.53 3.68 -1.42
C ALA A 35 -5.73 4.45 -1.95
N THR A 36 -5.50 5.31 -2.95
CA THR A 36 -6.59 5.97 -3.66
C THR A 36 -7.29 4.99 -4.60
N PRO A 37 -8.57 5.22 -4.94
CA PRO A 37 -9.25 4.37 -5.91
C PRO A 37 -8.51 4.28 -7.25
N ALA A 38 -7.90 5.37 -7.71
CA ALA A 38 -7.13 5.36 -8.95
C ALA A 38 -5.92 4.43 -8.87
N SER A 39 -5.19 4.43 -7.76
CA SER A 39 -4.03 3.54 -7.60
C SER A 39 -4.43 2.08 -7.56
N LEU A 40 -5.62 1.76 -7.06
CA LEU A 40 -6.12 0.40 -6.97
C LEU A 40 -6.45 -0.21 -8.33
N ASN A 41 -6.55 0.59 -9.37
CA ASN A 41 -6.66 0.09 -10.74
C ASN A 41 -5.35 -0.52 -11.25
N PHE A 42 -4.24 -0.18 -10.64
CA PHE A 42 -2.92 -0.66 -11.04
C PHE A 42 -2.42 -1.77 -10.12
N VAL A 43 -2.57 -1.59 -8.82
CA VAL A 43 -2.29 -2.62 -7.84
C VAL A 43 -3.56 -2.81 -7.01
N GLY A 44 -4.23 -3.91 -7.23
CA GLY A 44 -5.54 -4.16 -6.66
C GLY A 44 -5.52 -4.45 -5.16
N PRO A 45 -6.69 -4.39 -4.51
CA PRO A 45 -6.80 -4.63 -3.07
C PRO A 45 -6.27 -5.99 -2.64
N SER A 46 -6.47 -7.02 -3.46
CA SER A 46 -5.99 -8.37 -3.16
C SER A 46 -4.49 -8.44 -3.06
N THR A 47 -3.78 -7.70 -3.91
CA THR A 47 -2.32 -7.64 -3.88
C THR A 47 -1.83 -7.04 -2.57
N TRP A 48 -2.42 -5.92 -2.15
CA TRP A 48 -2.05 -5.29 -0.89
C TRP A 48 -2.37 -6.18 0.31
N ALA A 49 -3.53 -6.81 0.32
CA ALA A 49 -3.91 -7.72 1.39
C ALA A 49 -2.97 -8.92 1.48
N GLY A 50 -2.60 -9.50 0.33
CA GLY A 50 -1.66 -10.61 0.29
C GLY A 50 -0.25 -10.21 0.73
N LEU A 51 0.17 -9.01 0.39
CA LEU A 51 1.52 -8.53 0.71
C LEU A 51 1.66 -8.15 2.18
N THR A 52 0.69 -7.41 2.73
CA THR A 52 0.78 -6.87 4.09
C THR A 52 0.09 -7.72 5.15
N GLY A 53 -0.76 -8.63 4.75
CA GLY A 53 -1.58 -9.42 5.65
C GLY A 53 -2.79 -8.67 6.20
N ALA A 54 -3.06 -7.47 5.70
CA ALA A 54 -4.19 -6.64 6.10
C ALA A 54 -4.77 -5.92 4.90
N PRO A 55 -6.09 -5.67 4.86
CA PRO A 55 -6.70 -4.94 3.75
C PRO A 55 -6.13 -3.53 3.63
N ALA A 56 -5.96 -3.06 2.39
CA ALA A 56 -5.63 -1.67 2.14
C ALA A 56 -6.82 -0.79 2.53
N VAL A 57 -6.54 0.35 3.14
CA VAL A 57 -7.54 1.37 3.42
C VAL A 57 -7.74 2.18 2.15
N VAL A 58 -8.97 2.28 1.68
CA VAL A 58 -9.29 3.12 0.53
C VAL A 58 -9.38 4.56 0.99
N ASP A 59 -8.51 5.38 0.43
CA ASP A 59 -8.40 6.77 0.81
C ASP A 59 -9.02 7.63 -0.28
N VAL A 60 -10.08 8.34 0.09
CA VAL A 60 -10.83 9.20 -0.83
C VAL A 60 -10.67 10.68 -0.51
N PHE A 61 -9.75 11.04 0.36
CA PHE A 61 -9.57 12.44 0.68
C PHE A 61 -9.10 13.21 -0.56
N GLY A 62 -9.54 14.44 -0.67
CA GLY A 62 -9.23 15.25 -1.82
C GLY A 62 -10.06 14.93 -3.06
N ALA A 63 -10.90 13.95 -2.96
CA ALA A 63 -11.81 13.60 -4.06
C ALA A 63 -12.98 14.56 -4.12
#